data_a31c5b915c380f408324639e92c4eb96
#
_entry.id   a31c5b915c380f408324639e92c4eb96
#
_cell.length_a   1.000
_cell.length_b   1.000
_cell.length_c   1.000
_cell.angle_alpha   90.00
_cell.angle_beta   90.00
_cell.angle_gamma   90.00
#
_symmetry.space_group_name_H-M   'P 1'
#
loop_
_entity.id
_entity.type
_entity.pdbx_description
1 polymer ?
#
loop_
_entity_poly.entity_id
_entity_poly.type
_entity_poly.pdbx_seq_one_letter_code
_entity_poly.pdbx_strand_id
1 'polypeptide(L)'
;MLVALSPLALASGCGATRRAGSAPAQTPAPAPLTASEIAALIPRQVRDRDGWSEAIANALAANEFPLDRPSACAVIAVIAQESGFDADPAVPGLAAIAAARIDRYKAKLGPFGDPLLERLLSGRAPDDARSFRERLTRLRTERDADLLFRDLLAYYEVNHPALFTAAQWAGKLTDLDGLADLNPITTAGSMQVSVRFAEQWARAHKGKTATPGSVRDALYTRPGGVYYGAARLLAYPAPYDRVIFRFADYNAGFYASRNAAVQEQLSRLSGRKLTLDGDLLSYDRNGNPNDQDSESERAVQAFAQRYAPQLSAGTIRRDLLGEKTIGFEGTETYRAIKTVAAQKLGRLAVYATLPQVAVSSPKLKGTRSTAWFAQSVDRRYQTCVATPAR
;
A
#
# COMPACT_ATOMS: atom_id res chain seq x y z
N MET A 1 68.30 37.12 -8.93
CA MET A 1 69.39 37.72 -8.16
C MET A 1 68.90 38.09 -6.77
N LEU A 2 69.55 37.61 -5.80
CA LEU A 2 69.46 37.73 -4.34
C LEU A 2 68.60 36.66 -3.59
N VAL A 3 69.40 35.83 -3.04
CA VAL A 3 69.22 34.84 -1.98
C VAL A 3 69.18 35.60 -0.62
N ALA A 4 68.32 35.13 0.27
CA ALA A 4 68.52 35.42 1.71
C ALA A 4 68.08 34.17 2.51
N LEU A 5 69.02 33.68 3.25
CA LEU A 5 69.01 32.51 4.15
C LEU A 5 68.43 32.83 5.55
N SER A 6 67.64 31.89 6.06
CA SER A 6 67.60 31.32 7.47
C SER A 6 67.50 32.26 8.70
N PRO A 7 66.97 31.75 9.85
CA PRO A 7 67.45 30.54 10.53
C PRO A 7 66.42 29.61 11.19
N LEU A 8 66.86 28.38 11.43
CA LEU A 8 66.24 27.35 12.28
C LEU A 8 66.13 27.85 13.75
N ALA A 9 64.94 27.60 14.36
CA ALA A 9 64.81 27.56 15.80
C ALA A 9 64.31 26.15 16.21
N LEU A 10 65.19 25.41 16.87
CA LEU A 10 64.84 24.17 17.57
C LEU A 10 64.01 24.54 18.80
N ALA A 11 62.78 24.03 18.89
CA ALA A 11 61.99 23.97 20.11
C ALA A 11 61.69 22.51 20.42
N SER A 12 62.36 21.98 21.43
CA SER A 12 62.07 20.71 22.09
C SER A 12 60.74 20.82 22.82
N GLY A 13 59.72 20.12 22.37
CA GLY A 13 58.42 20.01 23.02
C GLY A 13 58.09 18.61 23.38
N CYS A 14 57.88 18.37 24.67
CA CYS A 14 57.52 17.11 25.31
C CYS A 14 56.41 16.37 24.60
N GLY A 15 56.63 15.10 24.27
CA GLY A 15 55.64 14.17 23.76
C GLY A 15 54.61 13.84 24.82
N ALA A 16 53.40 14.40 24.66
CA ALA A 16 52.19 13.86 25.29
C ALA A 16 51.57 12.79 24.34
N THR A 17 51.81 11.55 24.66
CA THR A 17 51.13 10.42 24.00
C THR A 17 49.64 10.55 24.25
N ARG A 18 48.86 11.10 23.27
CA ARG A 18 47.43 10.94 23.23
C ARG A 18 47.12 9.47 23.05
N ARG A 19 46.61 8.84 24.11
CA ARG A 19 45.94 7.54 24.00
C ARG A 19 44.84 7.71 22.98
N ALA A 20 44.94 7.01 21.85
CA ALA A 20 43.86 6.83 20.90
C ALA A 20 42.67 6.22 21.66
N GLY A 21 41.62 7.01 21.87
CA GLY A 21 40.37 6.49 22.39
C GLY A 21 39.89 5.41 21.43
N SER A 22 39.78 4.18 21.91
CA SER A 22 39.15 3.09 21.18
C SER A 22 37.77 3.53 20.80
N ALA A 23 37.48 3.59 19.48
CA ALA A 23 36.10 3.74 18.97
C ALA A 23 35.20 2.72 19.67
N PRO A 24 33.97 3.09 20.07
CA PRO A 24 33.08 2.11 20.68
C PRO A 24 32.91 0.92 19.73
N ALA A 25 33.12 -0.26 20.21
CA ALA A 25 32.96 -1.51 19.47
C ALA A 25 31.51 -1.52 18.93
N GLN A 26 31.35 -1.48 17.61
CA GLN A 26 30.04 -1.64 16.99
C GLN A 26 29.55 -3.03 17.36
N THR A 27 28.45 -3.10 18.10
CA THR A 27 27.77 -4.37 18.36
C THR A 27 27.47 -5.02 17.01
N PRO A 28 27.93 -6.25 16.72
CA PRO A 28 27.64 -6.90 15.45
C PRO A 28 26.15 -6.97 15.23
N ALA A 29 25.70 -6.65 14.01
CA ALA A 29 24.30 -6.79 13.66
C ALA A 29 23.83 -8.22 13.95
N PRO A 30 22.63 -8.41 14.51
CA PRO A 30 22.11 -9.75 14.79
C PRO A 30 22.10 -10.58 13.50
N ALA A 31 22.43 -11.87 13.61
CA ALA A 31 22.40 -12.78 12.47
C ALA A 31 20.99 -12.81 11.83
N PRO A 32 20.91 -12.92 10.50
CA PRO A 32 19.62 -13.06 9.82
C PRO A 32 18.86 -14.30 10.32
N LEU A 33 17.52 -14.17 10.44
CA LEU A 33 16.69 -15.31 10.81
C LEU A 33 16.71 -16.39 9.73
N THR A 34 16.78 -17.64 10.16
CA THR A 34 16.58 -18.81 9.29
C THR A 34 15.09 -19.04 9.04
N ALA A 35 14.75 -19.78 7.97
CA ALA A 35 13.37 -20.18 7.69
C ALA A 35 12.75 -20.96 8.88
N SER A 36 13.54 -21.80 9.57
CA SER A 36 13.06 -22.55 10.74
C SER A 36 12.71 -21.63 11.91
N GLU A 37 13.50 -20.59 12.17
CA GLU A 37 13.19 -19.60 13.20
C GLU A 37 11.93 -18.80 12.83
N ILE A 38 11.75 -18.45 11.56
CA ILE A 38 10.50 -17.80 11.08
C ILE A 38 9.32 -18.76 11.24
N ALA A 39 9.45 -20.06 10.94
CA ALA A 39 8.40 -21.05 11.14
C ALA A 39 7.96 -21.16 12.60
N ALA A 40 8.88 -20.96 13.55
CA ALA A 40 8.57 -20.93 14.97
C ALA A 40 7.71 -19.70 15.38
N LEU A 41 7.77 -18.60 14.62
CA LEU A 41 6.97 -17.39 14.83
C LEU A 41 5.55 -17.51 14.26
N ILE A 42 5.32 -18.40 13.30
CA ILE A 42 4.00 -18.61 12.68
C ILE A 42 3.09 -19.36 13.66
N PRO A 43 1.81 -18.95 13.82
CA PRO A 43 0.86 -19.62 14.73
C PRO A 43 0.76 -21.12 14.47
N ARG A 44 0.71 -21.91 15.53
CA ARG A 44 0.77 -23.40 15.47
C ARG A 44 -0.34 -24.05 14.66
N GLN A 45 -1.50 -23.43 14.60
CA GLN A 45 -2.66 -23.91 13.84
C GLN A 45 -2.54 -23.73 12.33
N VAL A 46 -1.54 -22.96 11.85
CA VAL A 46 -1.32 -22.73 10.42
C VAL A 46 -0.78 -24.02 9.80
N ARG A 47 -1.42 -24.44 8.71
CA ARG A 47 -0.93 -25.57 7.90
C ARG A 47 0.28 -25.16 7.10
N ASP A 48 1.23 -26.10 6.94
CA ASP A 48 2.45 -25.90 6.14
C ASP A 48 3.23 -24.63 6.55
N ARG A 49 3.56 -24.53 7.86
CA ARG A 49 4.33 -23.40 8.38
C ARG A 49 5.69 -23.27 7.71
N ASP A 50 6.31 -24.38 7.32
CA ASP A 50 7.62 -24.38 6.66
C ASP A 50 7.54 -23.74 5.29
N GLY A 51 6.56 -24.08 4.45
CA GLY A 51 6.38 -23.42 3.17
C GLY A 51 5.99 -21.93 3.28
N TRP A 52 5.29 -21.51 4.37
CA TRP A 52 5.06 -20.10 4.64
C TRP A 52 6.33 -19.38 5.11
N SER A 53 7.13 -20.00 5.95
CA SER A 53 8.38 -19.41 6.42
C SER A 53 9.39 -19.22 5.30
N GLU A 54 9.51 -20.19 4.39
CA GLU A 54 10.31 -20.06 3.17
C GLU A 54 9.84 -18.91 2.28
N ALA A 55 8.53 -18.80 2.07
CA ALA A 55 7.96 -17.71 1.27
C ALA A 55 8.24 -16.34 1.89
N ILE A 56 8.17 -16.22 3.23
CA ILE A 56 8.46 -14.98 3.95
C ILE A 56 9.96 -14.66 3.88
N ALA A 57 10.83 -15.63 4.15
CA ALA A 57 12.29 -15.45 4.07
C ALA A 57 12.71 -15.00 2.66
N ASN A 58 12.22 -15.71 1.62
CA ASN A 58 12.51 -15.39 0.23
C ASN A 58 11.96 -14.02 -0.18
N ALA A 59 10.78 -13.64 0.28
CA ALA A 59 10.19 -12.34 -0.01
C ALA A 59 10.97 -11.19 0.63
N LEU A 60 11.42 -11.34 1.88
CA LEU A 60 12.25 -10.35 2.55
C LEU A 60 13.61 -10.22 1.83
N ALA A 61 14.27 -11.33 1.54
CA ALA A 61 15.55 -11.34 0.85
C ALA A 61 15.46 -10.75 -0.57
N ALA A 62 14.45 -11.15 -1.36
CA ALA A 62 14.27 -10.68 -2.73
C ALA A 62 13.89 -9.19 -2.85
N ASN A 63 13.36 -8.60 -1.80
CA ASN A 63 13.08 -7.17 -1.70
C ASN A 63 14.17 -6.40 -0.93
N GLU A 64 15.29 -7.07 -0.58
CA GLU A 64 16.41 -6.48 0.18
C GLU A 64 15.99 -5.90 1.56
N PHE A 65 14.98 -6.50 2.20
CA PHE A 65 14.57 -6.11 3.55
C PHE A 65 15.31 -6.90 4.61
N PRO A 66 15.48 -6.34 5.83
CA PRO A 66 16.11 -7.06 6.93
C PRO A 66 15.41 -8.39 7.20
N LEU A 67 16.21 -9.46 7.28
CA LEU A 67 15.73 -10.78 7.65
C LEU A 67 15.78 -10.91 9.19
N ASP A 68 15.02 -10.03 9.84
CA ASP A 68 14.96 -9.92 11.30
C ASP A 68 13.54 -10.22 11.83
N ARG A 69 13.44 -10.37 13.14
CA ARG A 69 12.17 -10.68 13.81
C ARG A 69 11.11 -9.60 13.59
N PRO A 70 11.40 -8.29 13.69
CA PRO A 70 10.43 -7.25 13.40
C PRO A 70 9.85 -7.35 12.00
N SER A 71 10.69 -7.51 10.97
CA SER A 71 10.25 -7.60 9.57
C SER A 71 9.42 -8.86 9.32
N ALA A 72 9.90 -10.02 9.79
CA ALA A 72 9.17 -11.28 9.66
C ALA A 72 7.81 -11.23 10.38
N CYS A 73 7.77 -10.73 11.61
CA CYS A 73 6.54 -10.61 12.39
C CYS A 73 5.55 -9.60 11.77
N ALA A 74 6.03 -8.53 11.14
CA ALA A 74 5.15 -7.59 10.44
C ALA A 74 4.44 -8.26 9.26
N VAL A 75 5.16 -9.04 8.45
CA VAL A 75 4.58 -9.81 7.34
C VAL A 75 3.63 -10.90 7.86
N ILE A 76 4.04 -11.68 8.85
CA ILE A 76 3.21 -12.71 9.51
C ILE A 76 1.89 -12.11 10.01
N ALA A 77 1.93 -10.95 10.66
CA ALA A 77 0.76 -10.29 11.24
C ALA A 77 -0.27 -9.86 10.17
N VAL A 78 0.22 -9.35 9.03
CA VAL A 78 -0.65 -8.98 7.90
C VAL A 78 -1.25 -10.22 7.24
N ILE A 79 -0.47 -11.27 6.94
CA ILE A 79 -0.99 -12.53 6.39
C ILE A 79 -2.07 -13.12 7.32
N ALA A 80 -1.81 -13.16 8.62
CA ALA A 80 -2.75 -13.67 9.61
C ALA A 80 -4.05 -12.85 9.68
N GLN A 81 -3.98 -11.53 9.42
CA GLN A 81 -5.15 -10.65 9.43
C GLN A 81 -5.97 -10.77 8.15
N GLU A 82 -5.31 -10.82 6.99
CA GLU A 82 -5.98 -10.72 5.69
C GLU A 82 -6.55 -12.06 5.22
N SER A 83 -5.80 -13.15 5.38
CA SER A 83 -6.19 -14.45 4.83
C SER A 83 -6.16 -15.61 5.83
N GLY A 84 -5.56 -15.40 7.00
CA GLY A 84 -5.30 -16.52 7.92
C GLY A 84 -4.33 -17.56 7.34
N PHE A 85 -3.38 -17.15 6.51
CA PHE A 85 -2.43 -18.02 5.81
C PHE A 85 -3.09 -18.87 4.71
N ASP A 86 -3.95 -18.25 3.91
CA ASP A 86 -4.47 -18.83 2.66
C ASP A 86 -4.01 -17.95 1.49
N ALA A 87 -3.47 -18.57 0.43
CA ALA A 87 -3.00 -17.85 -0.75
C ALA A 87 -4.14 -17.38 -1.65
N ASP A 88 -5.26 -18.09 -1.64
CA ASP A 88 -6.47 -17.80 -2.43
C ASP A 88 -7.73 -18.03 -1.57
N PRO A 89 -7.96 -17.14 -0.57
CA PRO A 89 -8.99 -17.37 0.43
C PRO A 89 -10.39 -17.35 -0.18
N ALA A 90 -11.23 -18.29 0.25
CA ALA A 90 -12.63 -18.31 -0.14
C ALA A 90 -13.38 -17.11 0.46
N VAL A 91 -14.22 -16.47 -0.37
CA VAL A 91 -15.11 -15.38 0.03
C VAL A 91 -16.54 -15.90 0.16
N PRO A 92 -17.07 -16.01 1.39
CA PRO A 92 -18.44 -16.48 1.58
C PRO A 92 -19.45 -15.66 0.78
N GLY A 93 -20.30 -16.33 0.00
CA GLY A 93 -21.35 -15.67 -0.77
C GLY A 93 -20.87 -14.88 -1.99
N LEU A 94 -19.63 -15.06 -2.47
CA LEU A 94 -19.08 -14.29 -3.58
C LEU A 94 -19.94 -14.33 -4.84
N ALA A 95 -20.50 -15.49 -5.19
CA ALA A 95 -21.40 -15.60 -6.34
C ALA A 95 -22.63 -14.69 -6.20
N ALA A 96 -23.25 -14.66 -5.01
CA ALA A 96 -24.39 -13.78 -4.75
C ALA A 96 -24.01 -12.28 -4.78
N ILE A 97 -22.84 -11.93 -4.23
CA ILE A 97 -22.30 -10.56 -4.27
C ILE A 97 -22.06 -10.13 -5.72
N ALA A 98 -21.48 -11.00 -6.55
CA ALA A 98 -21.23 -10.73 -7.95
C ALA A 98 -22.55 -10.59 -8.74
N ALA A 99 -23.52 -11.48 -8.53
CA ALA A 99 -24.85 -11.40 -9.15
C ALA A 99 -25.53 -10.07 -8.79
N ALA A 100 -25.60 -9.70 -7.53
CA ALA A 100 -26.19 -8.43 -7.09
C ALA A 100 -25.48 -7.20 -7.67
N ARG A 101 -24.17 -7.27 -7.93
CA ARG A 101 -23.45 -6.20 -8.63
C ARG A 101 -23.86 -6.13 -10.10
N ILE A 102 -23.98 -7.25 -10.77
CA ILE A 102 -24.44 -7.36 -12.15
C ILE A 102 -25.86 -6.78 -12.29
N ASP A 103 -26.77 -7.14 -11.38
CA ASP A 103 -28.16 -6.65 -11.39
C ASP A 103 -28.21 -5.11 -11.27
N ARG A 104 -27.31 -4.51 -10.50
CA ARG A 104 -27.19 -3.05 -10.43
C ARG A 104 -26.73 -2.41 -11.76
N TYR A 105 -25.85 -3.09 -12.51
CA TYR A 105 -25.48 -2.63 -13.84
C TYR A 105 -26.61 -2.80 -14.85
N LYS A 106 -27.35 -3.92 -14.79
CA LYS A 106 -28.56 -4.16 -15.59
C LYS A 106 -29.55 -3.01 -15.43
N ALA A 107 -29.86 -2.66 -14.18
CA ALA A 107 -30.81 -1.58 -13.89
C ALA A 107 -30.41 -0.23 -14.51
N LYS A 108 -29.09 0.04 -14.65
CA LYS A 108 -28.60 1.26 -15.33
C LYS A 108 -28.75 1.23 -16.85
N LEU A 109 -28.81 0.05 -17.45
CA LEU A 109 -28.96 -0.16 -18.90
C LEU A 109 -30.44 -0.19 -19.34
N GLY A 110 -31.37 -0.14 -18.39
CA GLY A 110 -32.80 -0.17 -18.64
C GLY A 110 -33.26 -1.42 -19.40
N PRO A 111 -34.19 -1.33 -20.35
CA PRO A 111 -34.76 -2.50 -21.04
C PRO A 111 -33.76 -3.29 -21.89
N PHE A 112 -32.62 -2.72 -22.21
CA PHE A 112 -31.56 -3.39 -22.98
C PHE A 112 -30.59 -4.21 -22.08
N GLY A 113 -30.66 -4.05 -20.75
CA GLY A 113 -29.75 -4.69 -19.81
C GLY A 113 -29.83 -6.20 -19.82
N ASP A 114 -31.04 -6.79 -19.81
CA ASP A 114 -31.24 -8.23 -19.79
C ASP A 114 -30.75 -8.94 -21.06
N PRO A 115 -31.16 -8.55 -22.27
CA PRO A 115 -30.69 -9.23 -23.48
C PRO A 115 -29.18 -9.10 -23.70
N LEU A 116 -28.62 -7.95 -23.37
CA LEU A 116 -27.17 -7.74 -23.49
C LEU A 116 -26.40 -8.65 -22.53
N LEU A 117 -26.80 -8.69 -21.27
CA LEU A 117 -26.12 -9.50 -20.27
C LEU A 117 -26.27 -11.01 -20.53
N GLU A 118 -27.46 -11.47 -20.95
CA GLU A 118 -27.69 -12.85 -21.39
C GLU A 118 -26.68 -13.24 -22.47
N ARG A 119 -26.55 -12.40 -23.48
CA ARG A 119 -25.61 -12.60 -24.58
C ARG A 119 -24.16 -12.61 -24.09
N LEU A 120 -23.80 -11.66 -23.21
CA LEU A 120 -22.45 -11.57 -22.63
C LEU A 120 -22.07 -12.82 -21.83
N LEU A 121 -22.99 -13.37 -21.07
CA LEU A 121 -22.75 -14.52 -20.17
C LEU A 121 -22.97 -15.89 -20.84
N SER A 122 -23.51 -15.97 -22.05
CA SER A 122 -23.73 -17.24 -22.78
C SER A 122 -22.44 -17.79 -23.40
N GLY A 123 -21.41 -16.95 -23.61
CA GLY A 123 -20.10 -17.36 -24.10
C GLY A 123 -19.34 -18.24 -23.10
N ARG A 124 -18.22 -18.80 -23.57
CA ARG A 124 -17.30 -19.62 -22.76
C ARG A 124 -15.85 -19.40 -23.19
N ALA A 125 -14.93 -19.59 -22.25
CA ALA A 125 -13.51 -19.61 -22.56
C ALA A 125 -13.14 -20.85 -23.38
N PRO A 126 -12.12 -20.82 -24.24
CA PRO A 126 -11.71 -21.95 -25.05
C PRO A 126 -11.41 -23.21 -24.23
N ASP A 127 -10.82 -23.05 -23.05
CA ASP A 127 -10.35 -24.12 -22.18
C ASP A 127 -11.35 -24.49 -21.05
N ASP A 128 -12.57 -23.93 -21.06
CA ASP A 128 -13.59 -24.23 -20.07
C ASP A 128 -14.92 -24.64 -20.76
N ALA A 129 -15.41 -25.82 -20.45
CA ALA A 129 -16.67 -26.31 -20.99
C ALA A 129 -17.90 -25.52 -20.48
N ARG A 130 -17.74 -24.80 -19.36
CA ARG A 130 -18.82 -24.05 -18.72
C ARG A 130 -18.95 -22.67 -19.35
N SER A 131 -20.20 -22.21 -19.49
CA SER A 131 -20.50 -20.83 -19.86
C SER A 131 -20.02 -19.83 -18.77
N PHE A 132 -19.83 -18.57 -19.13
CA PHE A 132 -19.52 -17.54 -18.15
C PHE A 132 -20.60 -17.39 -17.08
N ARG A 133 -21.87 -17.66 -17.42
CA ARG A 133 -22.99 -17.71 -16.48
C ARG A 133 -22.80 -18.82 -15.43
N GLU A 134 -22.49 -20.03 -15.87
CA GLU A 134 -22.27 -21.16 -14.94
C GLU A 134 -21.07 -20.92 -14.03
N ARG A 135 -20.00 -20.31 -14.55
CA ARG A 135 -18.84 -19.93 -13.74
C ARG A 135 -19.20 -18.85 -12.72
N LEU A 136 -20.01 -17.84 -13.10
CA LEU A 136 -20.49 -16.79 -12.21
C LEU A 136 -21.22 -17.34 -10.99
N THR A 137 -22.08 -18.36 -11.18
CA THR A 137 -22.83 -18.99 -10.06
C THR A 137 -21.96 -19.84 -9.15
N ARG A 138 -20.73 -20.15 -9.56
CA ARG A 138 -19.79 -21.02 -8.83
C ARG A 138 -18.60 -20.28 -8.25
N LEU A 139 -18.59 -18.97 -8.29
CA LEU A 139 -17.50 -18.15 -7.74
C LEU A 139 -17.32 -18.44 -6.24
N ARG A 140 -16.10 -18.77 -5.85
CA ARG A 140 -15.71 -19.07 -4.47
C ARG A 140 -14.60 -18.16 -3.97
N THR A 141 -13.62 -17.84 -4.83
CA THR A 141 -12.45 -17.05 -4.50
C THR A 141 -12.36 -15.80 -5.39
N GLU A 142 -11.57 -14.83 -4.97
CA GLU A 142 -11.29 -13.64 -5.80
C GLU A 142 -10.58 -14.01 -7.10
N ARG A 143 -9.77 -15.07 -7.07
CA ARG A 143 -9.13 -15.63 -8.27
C ARG A 143 -10.15 -16.11 -9.27
N ASP A 144 -11.20 -16.83 -8.81
CA ASP A 144 -12.28 -17.27 -9.70
C ASP A 144 -12.93 -16.09 -10.42
N ALA A 145 -13.18 -14.99 -9.69
CA ALA A 145 -13.81 -13.79 -10.25
C ALA A 145 -12.87 -13.04 -11.20
N ASP A 146 -11.59 -12.95 -10.87
CA ASP A 146 -10.56 -12.34 -11.72
C ASP A 146 -10.39 -13.12 -13.04
N LEU A 147 -10.27 -14.43 -12.97
CA LEU A 147 -10.18 -15.31 -14.14
C LEU A 147 -11.43 -15.20 -15.01
N LEU A 148 -12.63 -15.27 -14.41
CA LEU A 148 -13.89 -15.11 -15.14
C LEU A 148 -13.91 -13.79 -15.91
N PHE A 149 -13.51 -12.69 -15.27
CA PHE A 149 -13.50 -11.38 -15.91
C PHE A 149 -12.49 -11.30 -17.09
N ARG A 150 -11.28 -11.81 -16.88
CA ARG A 150 -10.22 -11.83 -17.92
C ARG A 150 -10.62 -12.69 -19.13
N ASP A 151 -11.17 -13.87 -18.88
CA ASP A 151 -11.62 -14.77 -19.93
C ASP A 151 -12.80 -14.18 -20.72
N LEU A 152 -13.69 -13.48 -20.03
CA LEU A 152 -14.79 -12.77 -20.66
C LEU A 152 -14.27 -11.66 -21.59
N LEU A 153 -13.31 -10.86 -21.14
CA LEU A 153 -12.69 -9.82 -21.99
C LEU A 153 -12.00 -10.45 -23.20
N ALA A 154 -11.18 -11.49 -23.01
CA ALA A 154 -10.48 -12.18 -24.09
C ALA A 154 -11.47 -12.80 -25.10
N TYR A 155 -12.57 -13.39 -24.64
CA TYR A 155 -13.62 -13.91 -25.51
C TYR A 155 -14.25 -12.83 -26.40
N TYR A 156 -14.54 -11.65 -25.83
CA TYR A 156 -15.15 -10.56 -26.60
C TYR A 156 -14.16 -9.88 -27.55
N GLU A 157 -12.90 -9.78 -27.18
CA GLU A 157 -11.84 -9.28 -28.06
C GLU A 157 -11.72 -10.13 -29.33
N VAL A 158 -11.78 -11.46 -29.21
CA VAL A 158 -11.62 -12.41 -30.32
C VAL A 158 -12.93 -12.55 -31.12
N ASN A 159 -14.09 -12.74 -30.46
CA ASN A 159 -15.33 -13.10 -31.15
C ASN A 159 -16.21 -11.91 -31.53
N HIS A 160 -15.96 -10.73 -30.95
CA HIS A 160 -16.73 -9.50 -31.19
C HIS A 160 -15.81 -8.27 -31.23
N PRO A 161 -14.78 -8.24 -32.11
CA PRO A 161 -13.73 -7.20 -32.08
C PRO A 161 -14.25 -5.78 -32.27
N ALA A 162 -15.27 -5.58 -33.11
CA ALA A 162 -15.87 -4.27 -33.32
C ALA A 162 -16.57 -3.73 -32.06
N LEU A 163 -17.31 -4.60 -31.34
CA LEU A 163 -17.97 -4.25 -30.08
C LEU A 163 -16.93 -3.98 -28.97
N PHE A 164 -15.89 -4.81 -28.91
CA PHE A 164 -14.80 -4.64 -27.95
C PHE A 164 -14.06 -3.32 -28.16
N THR A 165 -13.73 -2.97 -29.43
CA THR A 165 -13.09 -1.71 -29.77
C THR A 165 -13.98 -0.52 -29.42
N ALA A 166 -15.27 -0.57 -29.72
CA ALA A 166 -16.23 0.48 -29.37
C ALA A 166 -16.30 0.67 -27.83
N ALA A 167 -16.36 -0.42 -27.06
CA ALA A 167 -16.34 -0.38 -25.61
C ALA A 167 -15.03 0.17 -25.03
N GLN A 168 -13.88 -0.14 -25.63
CA GLN A 168 -12.58 0.44 -25.28
C GLN A 168 -12.55 1.97 -25.48
N TRP A 169 -13.09 2.46 -26.61
CA TRP A 169 -13.21 3.90 -26.86
C TRP A 169 -14.13 4.59 -25.86
N ALA A 170 -15.29 3.99 -25.56
CA ALA A 170 -16.20 4.51 -24.56
C ALA A 170 -15.56 4.54 -23.15
N GLY A 171 -14.76 3.54 -22.80
CA GLY A 171 -13.97 3.50 -21.56
C GLY A 171 -13.01 4.67 -21.45
N LYS A 172 -12.25 4.96 -22.50
CA LYS A 172 -11.32 6.11 -22.55
C LYS A 172 -11.99 7.47 -22.37
N LEU A 173 -13.25 7.60 -22.78
CA LEU A 173 -14.05 8.82 -22.55
C LEU A 173 -14.53 8.96 -21.10
N THR A 174 -14.38 7.92 -20.28
CA THR A 174 -14.82 7.87 -18.88
C THR A 174 -13.67 7.68 -17.90
N ASP A 175 -12.47 8.16 -18.21
CA ASP A 175 -11.24 8.06 -17.40
C ASP A 175 -10.79 6.62 -17.05
N LEU A 176 -11.15 5.65 -17.92
CA LEU A 176 -10.65 4.28 -17.85
C LEU A 176 -9.48 4.12 -18.82
N ASP A 177 -8.34 3.65 -18.36
CA ASP A 177 -7.19 3.31 -19.22
C ASP A 177 -7.50 2.12 -20.16
N GLY A 178 -8.61 1.41 -19.88
CA GLY A 178 -9.12 0.33 -20.69
C GLY A 178 -10.17 -0.51 -19.96
N LEU A 179 -10.78 -1.46 -20.68
CA LEU A 179 -11.79 -2.38 -20.10
C LEU A 179 -11.21 -3.25 -18.97
N ALA A 180 -9.90 -3.46 -18.94
CA ALA A 180 -9.23 -4.19 -17.87
C ALA A 180 -9.39 -3.52 -16.49
N ASP A 181 -9.52 -2.19 -16.45
CA ASP A 181 -9.72 -1.42 -15.22
C ASP A 181 -11.12 -1.61 -14.61
N LEU A 182 -12.03 -2.18 -15.38
CA LEU A 182 -13.34 -2.61 -14.87
C LEU A 182 -13.28 -3.89 -14.04
N ASN A 183 -12.11 -4.54 -13.95
CA ASN A 183 -11.96 -5.73 -13.13
C ASN A 183 -12.37 -5.45 -11.68
N PRO A 184 -13.36 -6.18 -11.14
CA PRO A 184 -13.85 -5.92 -9.78
C PRO A 184 -12.84 -6.27 -8.69
N ILE A 185 -11.79 -7.03 -9.03
CA ILE A 185 -10.74 -7.44 -8.11
C ILE A 185 -9.59 -6.45 -8.17
N THR A 186 -9.53 -5.57 -7.18
CA THR A 186 -8.52 -4.52 -7.04
C THR A 186 -7.43 -4.85 -6.03
N THR A 187 -7.68 -5.81 -5.15
CA THR A 187 -6.71 -6.39 -4.21
C THR A 187 -6.73 -7.90 -4.33
N ALA A 188 -5.61 -8.59 -4.08
CA ALA A 188 -5.51 -10.03 -4.29
C ALA A 188 -4.50 -10.71 -3.36
N GLY A 189 -4.70 -12.02 -3.17
CA GLY A 189 -3.75 -12.92 -2.53
C GLY A 189 -3.72 -12.87 -1.02
N SER A 190 -2.77 -13.60 -0.43
CA SER A 190 -2.67 -13.83 1.02
C SER A 190 -2.53 -12.57 1.87
N MET A 191 -2.05 -11.49 1.29
CA MET A 191 -1.89 -10.19 1.96
C MET A 191 -2.85 -9.12 1.42
N GLN A 192 -3.79 -9.45 0.55
CA GLN A 192 -4.73 -8.51 -0.06
C GLN A 192 -4.04 -7.27 -0.66
N VAL A 193 -3.01 -7.52 -1.46
CA VAL A 193 -2.20 -6.48 -2.07
C VAL A 193 -2.96 -5.79 -3.19
N SER A 194 -2.88 -4.45 -3.26
CA SER A 194 -3.38 -3.70 -4.41
C SER A 194 -2.72 -4.20 -5.70
N VAL A 195 -3.54 -4.64 -6.66
CA VAL A 195 -3.07 -5.13 -7.97
C VAL A 195 -2.26 -4.05 -8.68
N ARG A 196 -2.74 -2.81 -8.68
CA ARG A 196 -2.01 -1.66 -9.25
C ARG A 196 -0.63 -1.49 -8.63
N PHE A 197 -0.53 -1.55 -7.29
CA PHE A 197 0.78 -1.49 -6.63
C PHE A 197 1.70 -2.63 -7.09
N ALA A 198 1.18 -3.86 -7.13
CA ALA A 198 1.96 -5.02 -7.56
C ALA A 198 2.46 -4.89 -9.01
N GLU A 199 1.64 -4.37 -9.92
CA GLU A 199 2.01 -4.10 -11.30
C GLU A 199 3.06 -2.99 -11.43
N GLN A 200 2.93 -1.90 -10.65
CA GLN A 200 3.93 -0.83 -10.60
C GLN A 200 5.26 -1.34 -10.04
N TRP A 201 5.21 -2.11 -8.95
CA TRP A 201 6.38 -2.72 -8.34
C TRP A 201 7.08 -3.69 -9.30
N ALA A 202 6.33 -4.55 -9.96
CA ALA A 202 6.86 -5.49 -10.94
C ALA A 202 7.52 -4.77 -12.13
N ARG A 203 6.91 -3.70 -12.64
CA ARG A 203 7.51 -2.89 -13.73
C ARG A 203 8.85 -2.29 -13.31
N ALA A 204 8.94 -1.78 -12.08
CA ALA A 204 10.15 -1.16 -11.57
C ALA A 204 11.29 -2.16 -11.32
N HIS A 205 10.98 -3.41 -10.91
CA HIS A 205 11.98 -4.38 -10.47
C HIS A 205 12.20 -5.55 -11.44
N LYS A 206 11.19 -5.90 -12.25
CA LYS A 206 11.26 -7.02 -13.23
C LYS A 206 11.21 -6.56 -14.69
N GLY A 207 11.06 -5.26 -14.92
CA GLY A 207 11.02 -4.67 -16.25
C GLY A 207 9.86 -5.18 -17.13
N LYS A 208 10.08 -5.23 -18.44
CA LYS A 208 9.06 -5.60 -19.44
C LYS A 208 8.60 -7.07 -19.40
N THR A 209 9.28 -7.94 -18.66
CA THR A 209 8.90 -9.35 -18.54
C THR A 209 7.65 -9.57 -17.66
N ALA A 210 7.31 -8.60 -16.83
CA ALA A 210 6.12 -8.66 -15.97
C ALA A 210 4.90 -8.09 -16.71
N THR A 211 4.02 -8.97 -17.17
CA THR A 211 2.72 -8.56 -17.72
C THR A 211 1.68 -8.40 -16.61
N PRO A 212 0.63 -7.58 -16.80
CA PRO A 212 -0.46 -7.46 -15.82
C PRO A 212 -1.08 -8.82 -15.45
N GLY A 213 -1.31 -9.69 -16.43
CA GLY A 213 -1.83 -11.05 -16.19
C GLY A 213 -0.90 -11.88 -15.31
N SER A 214 0.41 -11.91 -15.61
CA SER A 214 1.38 -12.67 -14.82
C SER A 214 1.52 -12.15 -13.38
N VAL A 215 1.40 -10.84 -13.16
CA VAL A 215 1.43 -10.25 -11.83
C VAL A 215 0.18 -10.63 -11.03
N ARG A 216 -1.00 -10.60 -11.65
CA ARG A 216 -2.26 -11.05 -11.02
C ARG A 216 -2.19 -12.52 -10.64
N ASP A 217 -1.73 -13.38 -11.56
CA ASP A 217 -1.59 -14.81 -11.28
C ASP A 217 -0.61 -15.08 -10.13
N ALA A 218 0.52 -14.34 -10.08
CA ALA A 218 1.49 -14.43 -8.99
C ALA A 218 0.89 -14.04 -7.64
N LEU A 219 0.02 -13.01 -7.58
CA LEU A 219 -0.63 -12.60 -6.33
C LEU A 219 -1.44 -13.70 -5.65
N TYR A 220 -2.03 -14.62 -6.43
CA TYR A 220 -2.79 -15.77 -5.91
C TYR A 220 -1.92 -16.98 -5.55
N THR A 221 -0.60 -16.83 -5.63
CA THR A 221 0.34 -17.82 -5.13
C THR A 221 0.91 -17.38 -3.77
N ARG A 222 1.31 -18.34 -2.93
CA ARG A 222 1.98 -18.03 -1.67
C ARG A 222 3.23 -17.17 -1.86
N PRO A 223 4.20 -17.55 -2.73
CA PRO A 223 5.41 -16.74 -2.92
C PRO A 223 5.12 -15.33 -3.46
N GLY A 224 4.25 -15.22 -4.46
CA GLY A 224 3.96 -13.94 -5.09
C GLY A 224 3.14 -13.02 -4.18
N GLY A 225 2.11 -13.53 -3.50
CA GLY A 225 1.31 -12.75 -2.55
C GLY A 225 2.17 -12.19 -1.41
N VAL A 226 3.11 -13.00 -0.87
CA VAL A 226 4.03 -12.56 0.18
C VAL A 226 5.08 -11.59 -0.36
N TYR A 227 5.64 -11.83 -1.56
CA TYR A 227 6.60 -10.93 -2.19
C TYR A 227 6.07 -9.51 -2.36
N TYR A 228 4.92 -9.37 -3.02
CA TYR A 228 4.32 -8.06 -3.25
C TYR A 228 3.76 -7.44 -1.95
N GLY A 229 3.27 -8.29 -1.03
CA GLY A 229 2.78 -7.84 0.27
C GLY A 229 3.87 -7.28 1.17
N ALA A 230 5.02 -7.95 1.25
CA ALA A 230 6.19 -7.46 1.96
C ALA A 230 6.69 -6.13 1.36
N ALA A 231 6.76 -6.02 0.03
CA ALA A 231 7.11 -4.78 -0.65
C ALA A 231 6.13 -3.66 -0.29
N ARG A 232 4.81 -3.89 -0.37
CA ARG A 232 3.79 -2.91 -0.01
C ARG A 232 3.90 -2.43 1.44
N LEU A 233 4.30 -3.31 2.35
CA LEU A 233 4.41 -3.01 3.78
C LEU A 233 5.71 -2.28 4.14
N LEU A 234 6.84 -2.66 3.52
CA LEU A 234 8.17 -2.29 4.00
C LEU A 234 8.98 -1.41 3.05
N ALA A 235 8.66 -1.34 1.75
CA ALA A 235 9.52 -0.73 0.73
C ALA A 235 9.61 0.81 0.79
N TYR A 236 8.82 1.51 1.59
CA TYR A 236 8.87 2.96 1.68
C TYR A 236 9.57 3.42 2.97
N PRO A 237 10.49 4.40 2.90
CA PRO A 237 11.14 4.94 4.07
C PRO A 237 10.14 5.80 4.86
N ALA A 238 9.80 5.37 6.08
CA ALA A 238 8.97 6.16 6.98
C ALA A 238 9.56 6.06 8.40
N PRO A 239 9.95 7.18 9.02
CA PRO A 239 10.57 7.22 10.35
C PRO A 239 9.50 7.13 11.45
N TYR A 240 8.60 6.14 11.33
CA TYR A 240 7.62 5.86 12.37
C TYR A 240 8.29 5.25 13.60
N ASP A 241 7.96 5.80 14.75
CA ASP A 241 8.38 5.29 16.08
C ASP A 241 7.66 3.99 16.44
N ARG A 242 6.51 3.71 15.81
CA ARG A 242 5.68 2.52 16.06
C ARG A 242 5.25 1.89 14.74
N VAL A 243 5.39 0.56 14.66
CA VAL A 243 5.03 -0.20 13.44
C VAL A 243 3.54 -0.13 13.09
N ILE A 244 2.67 0.15 14.07
CA ILE A 244 1.22 0.26 13.85
C ILE A 244 0.87 1.28 12.76
N PHE A 245 1.67 2.32 12.59
CA PHE A 245 1.47 3.31 11.53
C PHE A 245 1.71 2.73 10.14
N ARG A 246 2.66 1.78 9.98
CA ARG A 246 2.83 1.04 8.73
C ARG A 246 1.64 0.13 8.43
N PHE A 247 1.04 -0.46 9.46
CA PHE A 247 -0.18 -1.26 9.29
C PHE A 247 -1.37 -0.39 8.88
N ALA A 248 -1.48 0.81 9.42
CA ALA A 248 -2.50 1.76 9.00
C ALA A 248 -2.29 2.19 7.54
N ASP A 249 -1.06 2.54 7.17
CA ASP A 249 -0.70 2.92 5.81
C ASP A 249 -0.88 1.78 4.80
N TYR A 250 -0.69 0.54 5.23
CA TYR A 250 -0.93 -0.62 4.39
C TYR A 250 -2.36 -0.64 3.82
N ASN A 251 -3.32 -0.27 4.65
CA ASN A 251 -4.74 -0.21 4.30
C ASN A 251 -5.13 1.14 3.68
N ALA A 252 -4.69 2.26 4.26
CA ALA A 252 -5.14 3.59 3.89
C ALA A 252 -4.32 4.26 2.76
N GLY A 253 -3.10 3.77 2.47
CA GLY A 253 -2.19 4.38 1.50
C GLY A 253 -0.86 4.79 2.11
N PHE A 254 0.18 4.90 1.30
CA PHE A 254 1.51 5.32 1.77
C PHE A 254 1.44 6.68 2.48
N TYR A 255 2.08 6.76 3.63
CA TYR A 255 2.15 7.95 4.49
C TYR A 255 0.79 8.46 5.00
N ALA A 256 -0.28 7.66 4.91
CA ALA A 256 -1.59 8.07 5.41
C ALA A 256 -1.58 8.44 6.90
N SER A 257 -0.79 7.74 7.73
CA SER A 257 -0.64 8.07 9.16
C SER A 257 0.07 9.41 9.38
N ARG A 258 1.09 9.74 8.59
CA ARG A 258 1.75 11.06 8.63
C ARG A 258 0.78 12.16 8.18
N ASN A 259 0.07 11.93 7.11
CA ASN A 259 -0.87 12.89 6.55
C ASN A 259 -2.07 13.11 7.47
N ALA A 260 -2.57 12.06 8.15
CA ALA A 260 -3.60 12.19 9.17
C ALA A 260 -3.14 13.07 10.36
N ALA A 261 -1.86 12.99 10.74
CA ALA A 261 -1.31 13.90 11.74
C ALA A 261 -1.26 15.36 11.24
N VAL A 262 -0.97 15.58 9.96
CA VAL A 262 -1.06 16.91 9.34
C VAL A 262 -2.51 17.43 9.37
N GLN A 263 -3.48 16.60 8.99
CA GLN A 263 -4.92 16.94 9.06
C GLN A 263 -5.35 17.27 10.49
N GLU A 264 -4.90 16.51 11.48
CA GLU A 264 -5.18 16.77 12.89
C GLU A 264 -4.60 18.11 13.36
N GLN A 265 -3.34 18.41 13.00
CA GLN A 265 -2.69 19.67 13.33
C GLN A 265 -3.37 20.86 12.65
N LEU A 266 -3.72 20.76 11.38
CA LEU A 266 -4.50 21.79 10.67
C LEU A 266 -5.85 21.99 11.31
N SER A 267 -6.55 20.93 11.71
CA SER A 267 -7.84 21.03 12.42
C SER A 267 -7.71 21.84 13.71
N ARG A 268 -6.68 21.56 14.51
CA ARG A 268 -6.43 22.26 15.79
C ARG A 268 -6.00 23.72 15.57
N LEU A 269 -5.21 24.02 14.55
CA LEU A 269 -4.75 25.38 14.25
C LEU A 269 -5.83 26.27 13.65
N SER A 270 -6.76 25.70 12.89
CA SER A 270 -7.84 26.42 12.23
C SER A 270 -9.15 26.44 13.00
N GLY A 271 -9.32 25.58 14.01
CA GLY A 271 -10.59 25.31 14.67
C GLY A 271 -11.63 24.57 13.81
N ARG A 272 -11.25 24.12 12.59
CA ARG A 272 -12.09 23.35 11.69
C ARG A 272 -11.80 21.87 11.81
N LYS A 273 -12.82 21.05 11.95
CA LYS A 273 -12.67 19.60 12.00
C LYS A 273 -12.48 19.05 10.59
N LEU A 274 -11.30 18.50 10.31
CA LEU A 274 -11.03 17.72 9.10
C LEU A 274 -11.25 16.22 9.34
N THR A 275 -11.58 15.50 8.29
CA THR A 275 -11.56 14.05 8.29
C THR A 275 -10.10 13.58 8.31
N LEU A 276 -9.76 12.68 9.21
CA LEU A 276 -8.41 12.12 9.31
C LEU A 276 -8.32 10.88 8.41
N ASP A 277 -8.46 11.07 7.10
CA ASP A 277 -8.42 9.97 6.12
C ASP A 277 -7.01 9.64 5.62
N GLY A 278 -6.06 10.56 5.82
CA GLY A 278 -4.68 10.39 5.40
C GLY A 278 -4.42 10.80 3.96
N ASP A 279 -5.42 11.36 3.26
CA ASP A 279 -5.28 11.95 1.93
C ASP A 279 -5.37 13.49 2.03
N LEU A 280 -4.32 14.19 1.63
CA LEU A 280 -4.33 15.66 1.62
C LEU A 280 -4.94 16.21 0.33
N LEU A 281 -4.91 15.43 -0.76
CA LEU A 281 -5.61 15.69 -2.01
C LEU A 281 -6.80 14.75 -2.16
N SER A 282 -7.73 15.07 -3.06
CA SER A 282 -8.74 14.13 -3.51
C SER A 282 -8.24 13.38 -4.73
N TYR A 283 -8.65 12.10 -4.88
CA TYR A 283 -8.18 11.21 -5.92
C TYR A 283 -9.35 10.59 -6.68
N ASP A 284 -9.14 10.38 -7.98
CA ASP A 284 -10.03 9.59 -8.81
C ASP A 284 -9.92 8.08 -8.52
N ARG A 285 -10.70 7.27 -9.23
CA ARG A 285 -10.66 5.79 -9.09
C ARG A 285 -9.31 5.20 -9.53
N ASN A 286 -8.57 5.94 -10.35
CA ASN A 286 -7.25 5.55 -10.85
C ASN A 286 -6.11 5.99 -9.92
N GLY A 287 -6.44 6.68 -8.83
CA GLY A 287 -5.47 7.20 -7.88
C GLY A 287 -4.73 8.42 -8.41
N ASN A 288 -5.25 9.09 -9.44
CA ASN A 288 -4.74 10.38 -9.89
C ASN A 288 -5.37 11.49 -9.06
N PRO A 289 -4.62 12.53 -8.69
CA PRO A 289 -5.17 13.65 -7.96
C PRO A 289 -6.20 14.40 -8.83
N ASN A 290 -7.37 14.70 -8.27
CA ASN A 290 -8.40 15.52 -8.92
C ASN A 290 -7.95 16.97 -9.02
N ASP A 291 -8.47 17.71 -10.00
CA ASP A 291 -8.21 19.14 -10.17
C ASP A 291 -8.89 20.01 -9.10
N GLN A 292 -9.94 19.50 -8.47
CA GLN A 292 -10.66 20.21 -7.41
C GLN A 292 -9.93 20.13 -6.08
N ASP A 293 -9.86 21.27 -5.37
CA ASP A 293 -9.29 21.34 -4.03
C ASP A 293 -10.01 20.41 -3.05
N SER A 294 -9.27 19.59 -2.34
CA SER A 294 -9.77 18.80 -1.22
C SER A 294 -10.10 19.68 -0.01
N GLU A 295 -10.78 19.12 1.00
CA GLU A 295 -10.96 19.84 2.28
C GLU A 295 -9.63 20.11 2.97
N SER A 296 -8.69 19.15 2.92
CA SER A 296 -7.36 19.28 3.47
C SER A 296 -6.56 20.36 2.75
N GLU A 297 -6.60 20.41 1.42
CA GLU A 297 -5.93 21.44 0.62
C GLU A 297 -6.45 22.84 0.95
N ARG A 298 -7.79 23.02 1.01
CA ARG A 298 -8.39 24.30 1.46
C ARG A 298 -7.97 24.70 2.88
N ALA A 299 -7.80 23.70 3.78
CA ALA A 299 -7.31 23.99 5.12
C ALA A 299 -5.84 24.41 5.13
N VAL A 300 -5.00 23.83 4.26
CA VAL A 300 -3.60 24.28 4.07
C VAL A 300 -3.55 25.69 3.51
N GLN A 301 -4.38 26.04 2.54
CA GLN A 301 -4.47 27.39 2.00
C GLN A 301 -4.90 28.42 3.08
N ALA A 302 -5.91 28.09 3.88
CA ALA A 302 -6.33 28.94 5.00
C ALA A 302 -5.24 29.05 6.10
N PHE A 303 -4.52 27.97 6.37
CA PHE A 303 -3.34 27.98 7.25
C PHE A 303 -2.27 28.93 6.69
N ALA A 304 -1.97 28.83 5.39
CA ALA A 304 -0.95 29.67 4.75
C ALA A 304 -1.29 31.15 4.86
N GLN A 305 -2.53 31.56 4.59
CA GLN A 305 -2.98 32.95 4.74
C GLN A 305 -2.71 33.51 6.15
N ARG A 306 -2.79 32.68 7.18
CA ARG A 306 -2.65 33.11 8.57
C ARG A 306 -1.21 33.04 9.10
N TYR A 307 -0.46 32.01 8.70
CA TYR A 307 0.79 31.65 9.35
C TYR A 307 2.00 31.59 8.40
N ALA A 308 1.78 31.51 7.08
CA ALA A 308 2.82 31.34 6.08
C ALA A 308 2.43 32.05 4.75
N PRO A 309 2.24 33.39 4.77
CA PRO A 309 1.69 34.13 3.62
C PRO A 309 2.57 34.09 2.37
N GLN A 310 3.81 33.62 2.49
CA GLN A 310 4.73 33.41 1.36
C GLN A 310 4.34 32.17 0.52
N LEU A 311 3.52 31.25 1.04
CA LEU A 311 3.08 30.05 0.31
C LEU A 311 1.90 30.39 -0.60
N SER A 312 2.15 30.38 -1.92
CA SER A 312 1.07 30.51 -2.90
C SER A 312 0.22 29.24 -3.02
N ALA A 313 -1.00 29.35 -3.51
CA ALA A 313 -1.86 28.19 -3.80
C ALA A 313 -1.16 27.19 -4.75
N GLY A 314 -0.45 27.69 -5.77
CA GLY A 314 0.30 26.84 -6.69
C GLY A 314 1.48 26.11 -6.03
N THR A 315 2.18 26.75 -5.07
CA THR A 315 3.22 26.09 -4.27
C THR A 315 2.61 24.98 -3.42
N ILE A 316 1.51 25.29 -2.72
CA ILE A 316 0.80 24.31 -1.88
C ILE A 316 0.38 23.09 -2.72
N ARG A 317 -0.30 23.30 -3.84
CA ARG A 317 -0.75 22.21 -4.71
C ARG A 317 0.42 21.35 -5.20
N ARG A 318 1.48 21.97 -5.71
CA ARG A 318 2.69 21.26 -6.15
C ARG A 318 3.28 20.41 -5.04
N ASP A 319 3.38 20.93 -3.83
CA ASP A 319 3.95 20.24 -2.67
C ASP A 319 3.06 19.07 -2.23
N LEU A 320 1.75 19.26 -2.22
CA LEU A 320 0.78 18.21 -1.87
C LEU A 320 0.75 17.05 -2.87
N LEU A 321 1.12 17.26 -4.14
CA LEU A 321 1.28 16.16 -5.11
C LEU A 321 2.31 15.11 -4.64
N GLY A 322 3.26 15.51 -3.78
CA GLY A 322 4.24 14.62 -3.14
C GLY A 322 3.77 13.92 -1.88
N GLU A 323 2.52 14.09 -1.44
CA GLU A 323 2.02 13.64 -0.13
C GLU A 323 2.16 12.13 0.15
N LYS A 324 2.24 11.31 -0.89
CA LYS A 324 2.41 9.86 -0.78
C LYS A 324 3.88 9.41 -0.89
N THR A 325 4.81 10.35 -0.75
CA THR A 325 6.26 10.11 -0.78
C THR A 325 6.96 10.73 0.43
N ILE A 326 8.20 10.30 0.72
CA ILE A 326 9.04 10.92 1.75
C ILE A 326 9.43 12.36 1.36
N GLY A 327 9.50 12.66 0.06
CA GLY A 327 9.87 13.99 -0.45
C GLY A 327 8.96 15.12 0.04
N PHE A 328 7.71 14.81 0.39
CA PHE A 328 6.79 15.80 0.95
C PHE A 328 7.34 16.48 2.21
N GLU A 329 8.09 15.76 3.04
CA GLU A 329 8.67 16.31 4.27
C GLU A 329 9.72 17.40 4.01
N GLY A 330 10.33 17.35 2.83
CA GLY A 330 11.27 18.36 2.35
C GLY A 330 10.63 19.63 1.78
N THR A 331 9.30 19.66 1.60
CA THR A 331 8.61 20.80 0.97
C THR A 331 8.45 21.99 1.91
N GLU A 332 8.26 23.16 1.32
CA GLU A 332 8.00 24.39 2.09
C GLU A 332 6.68 24.29 2.85
N THR A 333 5.64 23.74 2.23
CA THR A 333 4.31 23.56 2.82
C THR A 333 4.36 22.68 4.07
N TYR A 334 4.99 21.50 3.98
CA TYR A 334 5.09 20.58 5.12
C TYR A 334 5.89 21.21 6.27
N ARG A 335 7.05 21.81 5.97
CA ARG A 335 7.91 22.45 6.97
C ARG A 335 7.20 23.59 7.69
N ALA A 336 6.48 24.45 6.95
CA ALA A 336 5.69 25.52 7.55
C ALA A 336 4.64 25.00 8.53
N ILE A 337 3.86 23.98 8.12
CA ILE A 337 2.84 23.35 8.98
C ILE A 337 3.50 22.78 10.25
N LYS A 338 4.59 22.01 10.10
CA LYS A 338 5.26 21.36 11.24
C LYS A 338 5.89 22.36 12.19
N THR A 339 6.48 23.43 11.68
CA THR A 339 7.07 24.52 12.50
C THR A 339 5.99 25.19 13.35
N VAL A 340 4.90 25.63 12.73
CA VAL A 340 3.80 26.29 13.47
C VAL A 340 3.11 25.33 14.44
N ALA A 341 2.92 24.07 14.04
CA ALA A 341 2.35 23.06 14.91
C ALA A 341 3.23 22.83 16.15
N ALA A 342 4.55 22.71 15.99
CA ALA A 342 5.48 22.54 17.11
C ALA A 342 5.40 23.73 18.09
N GLN A 343 5.35 24.95 17.57
CA GLN A 343 5.28 26.17 18.37
C GLN A 343 3.95 26.32 19.14
N LYS A 344 2.83 26.00 18.47
CA LYS A 344 1.49 26.30 19.02
C LYS A 344 0.81 25.11 19.71
N LEU A 345 1.14 23.89 19.31
CA LEU A 345 0.50 22.67 19.81
C LEU A 345 1.43 21.84 20.70
N GLY A 346 2.73 22.10 20.71
CA GLY A 346 3.71 21.39 21.54
C GLY A 346 3.63 19.86 21.36
N ARG A 347 3.35 19.11 22.41
CA ARG A 347 3.26 17.63 22.38
C ARG A 347 2.20 17.08 21.41
N LEU A 348 1.23 17.90 21.01
CA LEU A 348 0.20 17.48 20.04
C LEU A 348 0.69 17.57 18.58
N ALA A 349 1.87 18.14 18.34
CA ALA A 349 2.51 18.17 17.03
C ALA A 349 3.19 16.83 16.68
N VAL A 350 2.47 15.70 16.84
CA VAL A 350 2.96 14.35 16.58
C VAL A 350 3.34 14.15 15.11
N TYR A 351 4.23 13.20 14.86
CA TYR A 351 4.63 12.85 13.49
C TYR A 351 3.55 12.05 12.76
N ALA A 352 2.90 11.12 13.44
CA ALA A 352 1.88 10.26 12.86
C ALA A 352 0.67 10.08 13.80
N THR A 353 -0.51 9.94 13.20
CA THR A 353 -1.80 9.65 13.85
C THR A 353 -2.50 8.56 13.03
N LEU A 354 -3.23 7.64 13.68
CA LEU A 354 -3.97 6.61 12.95
C LEU A 354 -5.10 7.22 12.13
N PRO A 355 -5.15 6.97 10.81
CA PRO A 355 -6.28 7.39 9.97
C PRO A 355 -7.59 6.79 10.48
N GLN A 356 -8.69 7.55 10.36
CA GLN A 356 -10.02 7.17 10.83
C GLN A 356 -11.02 7.19 9.68
N VAL A 357 -10.84 6.27 8.73
CA VAL A 357 -11.79 6.09 7.63
C VAL A 357 -12.69 4.90 7.94
N ALA A 358 -13.98 5.08 7.75
CA ALA A 358 -14.92 3.97 7.80
C ALA A 358 -14.70 3.06 6.58
N VAL A 359 -14.36 1.81 6.83
CA VAL A 359 -14.24 0.78 5.79
C VAL A 359 -15.55 0.02 5.74
N SER A 360 -16.30 0.20 4.67
CA SER A 360 -17.47 -0.62 4.36
C SER A 360 -17.18 -1.54 3.18
N SER A 361 -17.39 -2.83 3.37
CA SER A 361 -17.25 -3.81 2.31
C SER A 361 -18.39 -4.83 2.42
N PRO A 362 -18.95 -5.30 1.32
CA PRO A 362 -19.92 -6.39 1.33
C PRO A 362 -19.41 -7.68 2.02
N LYS A 363 -18.10 -7.80 2.15
CA LYS A 363 -17.39 -8.90 2.82
C LYS A 363 -17.30 -8.74 4.35
N LEU A 364 -17.52 -7.51 4.87
CA LEU A 364 -17.39 -7.21 6.30
C LEU A 364 -18.77 -7.21 6.97
N LYS A 365 -18.89 -7.93 8.09
CA LYS A 365 -20.03 -7.77 8.99
C LYS A 365 -19.80 -6.51 9.83
N GLY A 366 -20.54 -5.43 9.54
CA GLY A 366 -20.48 -4.15 10.26
C GLY A 366 -19.44 -3.16 9.70
N THR A 367 -19.50 -1.92 10.18
CA THR A 367 -18.57 -0.85 9.82
C THR A 367 -17.28 -1.00 10.64
N ARG A 368 -16.15 -1.08 9.97
CA ARG A 368 -14.81 -1.10 10.59
C ARG A 368 -14.04 0.14 10.15
N SER A 369 -13.05 0.56 10.93
CA SER A 369 -12.18 1.67 10.55
C SER A 369 -10.78 1.18 10.19
N THR A 370 -10.04 2.02 9.46
CA THR A 370 -8.61 1.80 9.21
C THR A 370 -7.82 1.67 10.51
N ALA A 371 -8.17 2.45 11.53
CA ALA A 371 -7.58 2.33 12.87
C ALA A 371 -7.85 0.95 13.51
N TRP A 372 -9.07 0.42 13.37
CA TRP A 372 -9.39 -0.94 13.85
C TRP A 372 -8.52 -1.99 13.17
N PHE A 373 -8.34 -1.88 11.85
CA PHE A 373 -7.47 -2.78 11.09
C PHE A 373 -6.04 -2.74 11.62
N ALA A 374 -5.45 -1.54 11.69
CA ALA A 374 -4.08 -1.35 12.18
C ALA A 374 -3.89 -1.92 13.61
N GLN A 375 -4.82 -1.66 14.52
CA GLN A 375 -4.79 -2.22 15.87
C GLN A 375 -4.93 -3.74 15.90
N SER A 376 -5.72 -4.31 14.99
CA SER A 376 -5.88 -5.77 14.90
C SER A 376 -4.60 -6.44 14.42
N VAL A 377 -3.91 -5.85 13.41
CA VAL A 377 -2.60 -6.33 12.94
C VAL A 377 -1.53 -6.13 14.01
N ASP A 378 -1.52 -4.96 14.68
CA ASP A 378 -0.53 -4.67 15.73
C ASP A 378 -0.59 -5.67 16.89
N ARG A 379 -1.78 -6.06 17.34
CA ARG A 379 -1.91 -7.12 18.37
C ARG A 379 -1.27 -8.44 17.93
N ARG A 380 -1.42 -8.84 16.67
CA ARG A 380 -0.78 -10.04 16.11
C ARG A 380 0.74 -9.87 16.04
N TYR A 381 1.19 -8.71 15.63
CA TYR A 381 2.61 -8.36 15.59
C TYR A 381 3.24 -8.45 16.96
N GLN A 382 2.65 -7.83 17.98
CA GLN A 382 3.17 -7.88 19.36
C GLN A 382 3.23 -9.31 19.89
N THR A 383 2.21 -10.13 19.60
CA THR A 383 2.22 -11.56 19.96
C THR A 383 3.37 -12.30 19.28
N CYS A 384 3.61 -12.04 17.99
CA CYS A 384 4.70 -12.66 17.24
C CYS A 384 6.07 -12.27 17.80
N VAL A 385 6.30 -10.97 18.01
CA VAL A 385 7.59 -10.47 18.55
C VAL A 385 7.87 -10.99 19.95
N ALA A 386 6.84 -11.15 20.78
CA ALA A 386 6.96 -11.67 22.14
C ALA A 386 7.14 -13.21 22.19
N THR A 387 7.02 -13.93 21.06
CA THR A 387 7.24 -15.38 21.03
C THR A 387 8.69 -15.70 21.42
N PRO A 388 8.97 -16.57 22.39
CA PRO A 388 10.34 -16.91 22.77
C PRO A 388 11.13 -17.49 21.59
N ALA A 389 12.41 -17.13 21.49
CA ALA A 389 13.34 -17.85 20.62
C ALA A 389 13.48 -19.29 21.14
N ARG A 390 13.32 -20.27 20.27
CA ARG A 390 13.48 -21.69 20.59
C ARG A 390 14.84 -22.17 20.12
#